data_8f88a8f1aac5ad2433eb96021502e967
#
_entry.id   8f88a8f1aac5ad2433eb96021502e967
#
_cell.length_a   1.000
_cell.length_b   1.000
_cell.length_c   1.000
_cell.angle_alpha   90.00
_cell.angle_beta   90.00
_cell.angle_gamma   90.00
#
_symmetry.space_group_name_H-M   'P 1'
#
loop_
_entity.id
_entity.type
_entity.pdbx_description
1 polymer ?
#
loop_
_entity_poly.entity_id
_entity_poly.type
_entity_poly.pdbx_seq_one_letter_code
_entity_poly.pdbx_strand_id
1 'polypeptide(L)'
;MRKAMVVLGALAVLALWAGVTACGADAPKSDFFNGKDLDGWEGLKDYWSVSDGAIVGKTPENQKFNTFLCSKKMYKDFELKFKVKLTGTGWTGNSGVQVRSEVFDKEHLAVKGPQCDMGAEYWGSLYGEQFGGMMKQAPKDVVTKALKKDEFNDYAIKVVGKHVTIKLNGETTVDEDFEKMPAEGIIAFQLHGGPPMEVVFKNIEFKDLSKK
;
A
#
# COMPACT_ATOMS: atom_id res chain seq x y z
N MET A 1 63.72 -34.13 -44.97
CA MET A 1 63.11 -33.55 -43.74
C MET A 1 61.85 -32.76 -44.14
N ARG A 2 60.67 -33.38 -44.01
CA ARG A 2 59.38 -32.78 -44.40
C ARG A 2 58.76 -32.21 -43.15
N LYS A 3 58.54 -30.93 -43.08
CA LYS A 3 57.80 -30.28 -41.99
C LYS A 3 56.31 -30.41 -42.27
N ALA A 4 55.57 -31.03 -41.34
CA ALA A 4 54.12 -31.04 -41.35
C ALA A 4 53.57 -29.74 -40.75
N MET A 5 52.67 -29.13 -41.48
CA MET A 5 51.94 -27.91 -41.06
C MET A 5 50.60 -28.34 -40.50
N VAL A 6 50.37 -28.11 -39.19
CA VAL A 6 49.12 -28.36 -38.54
C VAL A 6 48.25 -27.11 -38.67
N VAL A 7 47.12 -27.23 -39.32
CA VAL A 7 46.08 -26.19 -39.41
C VAL A 7 45.11 -26.38 -38.27
N LEU A 8 45.08 -25.46 -37.28
CA LEU A 8 44.04 -25.40 -36.28
C LEU A 8 42.82 -24.67 -36.84
N GLY A 9 41.74 -25.39 -37.03
CA GLY A 9 40.45 -24.83 -37.34
C GLY A 9 39.78 -24.32 -36.09
N ALA A 10 39.49 -23.00 -36.02
CA ALA A 10 38.69 -22.39 -34.97
C ALA A 10 37.22 -22.57 -35.28
N LEU A 11 36.52 -23.37 -34.48
CA LEU A 11 35.04 -23.44 -34.49
C LEU A 11 34.48 -22.22 -33.72
N ALA A 12 33.86 -21.29 -34.44
CA ALA A 12 33.06 -20.22 -33.83
C ALA A 12 31.69 -20.76 -33.41
N VAL A 13 31.45 -20.87 -32.12
CA VAL A 13 30.14 -21.17 -31.56
C VAL A 13 29.32 -19.88 -31.48
N LEU A 14 28.37 -19.73 -32.39
CA LEU A 14 27.35 -18.68 -32.33
C LEU A 14 26.34 -19.05 -31.25
N ALA A 15 26.42 -18.41 -30.09
CA ALA A 15 25.38 -18.47 -29.06
C ALA A 15 24.20 -17.57 -29.48
N LEU A 16 23.12 -18.22 -29.92
CA LEU A 16 21.80 -17.56 -30.10
C LEU A 16 21.24 -17.22 -28.72
N TRP A 17 21.27 -15.96 -28.34
CA TRP A 17 20.49 -15.41 -27.22
C TRP A 17 19.02 -15.34 -27.66
N ALA A 18 18.23 -16.32 -27.25
CA ALA A 18 16.79 -16.23 -27.29
C ALA A 18 16.37 -15.20 -26.20
N GLY A 19 16.00 -14.01 -26.64
CA GLY A 19 15.40 -13.01 -25.75
C GLY A 19 14.06 -13.54 -25.22
N VAL A 20 14.03 -13.95 -23.97
CA VAL A 20 12.79 -14.20 -23.24
C VAL A 20 12.17 -12.84 -22.97
N THR A 21 11.24 -12.41 -23.82
CA THR A 21 10.30 -11.36 -23.49
C THR A 21 9.43 -11.86 -22.34
N ALA A 22 9.72 -11.40 -21.13
CA ALA A 22 8.83 -11.60 -20.00
C ALA A 22 7.52 -10.91 -20.34
N CYS A 23 6.55 -11.69 -20.82
CA CYS A 23 5.17 -11.28 -20.92
C CYS A 23 4.71 -10.99 -19.50
N GLY A 24 4.57 -9.72 -19.13
CA GLY A 24 4.00 -9.31 -17.87
C GLY A 24 2.61 -9.93 -17.78
N ALA A 25 2.45 -10.95 -16.93
CA ALA A 25 1.15 -11.49 -16.63
C ALA A 25 0.31 -10.33 -16.07
N ASP A 26 -0.76 -9.94 -16.78
CA ASP A 26 -1.75 -9.01 -16.26
C ASP A 26 -2.21 -9.54 -14.90
N ALA A 27 -1.98 -8.76 -13.85
CA ALA A 27 -2.49 -9.09 -12.52
C ALA A 27 -4.01 -9.29 -12.64
N PRO A 28 -4.59 -10.28 -11.97
CA PRO A 28 -6.02 -10.54 -12.06
C PRO A 28 -6.77 -9.26 -11.69
N LYS A 29 -7.67 -8.82 -12.59
CA LYS A 29 -8.51 -7.63 -12.38
C LYS A 29 -9.30 -7.84 -11.10
N SER A 30 -8.97 -7.11 -10.06
CA SER A 30 -9.69 -7.11 -8.80
C SER A 30 -10.81 -6.08 -8.89
N ASP A 31 -12.01 -6.44 -8.41
CA ASP A 31 -13.13 -5.49 -8.25
C ASP A 31 -12.80 -4.34 -7.26
N PHE A 32 -11.66 -4.41 -6.59
CA PHE A 32 -11.19 -3.42 -5.64
C PHE A 32 -10.41 -2.29 -6.32
N PHE A 33 -9.43 -2.63 -7.15
CA PHE A 33 -8.63 -1.67 -7.92
C PHE A 33 -8.25 -2.30 -9.26
N ASN A 34 -8.51 -1.58 -10.35
CA ASN A 34 -8.34 -2.11 -11.71
C ASN A 34 -6.92 -1.92 -12.29
N GLY A 35 -6.04 -1.20 -11.59
CA GLY A 35 -4.67 -0.90 -12.01
C GLY A 35 -4.53 0.12 -13.15
N LYS A 36 -5.62 0.74 -13.61
CA LYS A 36 -5.63 1.63 -14.78
C LYS A 36 -6.06 3.06 -14.44
N ASP A 37 -7.09 3.20 -13.62
CA ASP A 37 -7.68 4.45 -13.21
C ASP A 37 -8.28 4.34 -11.81
N LEU A 38 -8.88 5.43 -11.35
CA LEU A 38 -9.53 5.52 -10.03
C LEU A 38 -11.05 5.26 -10.11
N ASP A 39 -11.53 4.52 -11.12
CA ASP A 39 -12.95 4.12 -11.14
C ASP A 39 -13.27 3.24 -9.91
N GLY A 40 -14.41 3.54 -9.27
CA GLY A 40 -14.76 2.94 -7.98
C GLY A 40 -14.18 3.67 -6.75
N TRP A 41 -13.44 4.75 -6.95
CA TRP A 41 -12.83 5.59 -5.92
C TRP A 41 -13.26 7.05 -6.04
N GLU A 42 -13.17 7.78 -4.93
CA GLU A 42 -13.40 9.22 -4.84
C GLU A 42 -12.26 9.87 -4.06
N GLY A 43 -11.60 10.84 -4.68
CA GLY A 43 -10.49 11.59 -4.10
C GLY A 43 -10.49 13.02 -4.62
N LEU A 44 -9.88 13.96 -3.90
CA LEU A 44 -9.73 15.31 -4.39
C LEU A 44 -8.91 15.31 -5.70
N LYS A 45 -9.39 16.11 -6.64
CA LYS A 45 -8.71 16.29 -7.93
C LYS A 45 -7.25 16.73 -7.70
N ASP A 46 -6.34 16.26 -8.54
CA ASP A 46 -4.91 16.60 -8.53
C ASP A 46 -4.11 16.05 -7.34
N TYR A 47 -4.74 15.36 -6.37
CA TYR A 47 -4.08 14.70 -5.25
C TYR A 47 -3.76 13.24 -5.51
N TRP A 48 -4.56 12.59 -6.35
CA TRP A 48 -4.50 11.16 -6.58
C TRP A 48 -4.43 10.83 -8.06
N SER A 49 -3.60 9.89 -8.41
CA SER A 49 -3.43 9.41 -9.78
C SER A 49 -3.11 7.91 -9.81
N VAL A 50 -3.15 7.33 -11.01
CA VAL A 50 -2.63 5.97 -11.26
C VAL A 50 -1.43 6.08 -12.20
N SER A 51 -0.32 5.46 -11.83
CA SER A 51 0.88 5.35 -12.65
C SER A 51 1.45 3.95 -12.54
N ASP A 52 1.72 3.30 -13.68
CA ASP A 52 2.30 1.96 -13.75
C ASP A 52 1.58 0.92 -12.88
N GLY A 53 0.25 0.98 -12.83
CA GLY A 53 -0.58 0.08 -12.04
C GLY A 53 -0.56 0.35 -10.53
N ALA A 54 0.02 1.48 -10.09
CA ALA A 54 0.06 1.91 -8.71
C ALA A 54 -0.87 3.09 -8.46
N ILE A 55 -1.47 3.16 -7.27
CA ILE A 55 -2.11 4.38 -6.75
C ILE A 55 -1.00 5.29 -6.23
N VAL A 56 -0.97 6.53 -6.71
CA VAL A 56 -0.04 7.56 -6.28
C VAL A 56 -0.82 8.71 -5.66
N GLY A 57 -0.52 9.00 -4.40
CA GLY A 57 -1.02 10.17 -3.71
C GLY A 57 0.09 11.19 -3.51
N LYS A 58 -0.21 12.47 -3.76
CA LYS A 58 0.74 13.56 -3.62
C LYS A 58 0.06 14.82 -3.09
N THR A 59 0.61 15.40 -2.03
CA THR A 59 0.11 16.68 -1.53
C THR A 59 0.81 17.84 -2.23
N PRO A 60 0.07 18.93 -2.52
CA PRO A 60 0.68 20.20 -2.89
C PRO A 60 1.44 20.80 -1.71
N GLU A 61 2.08 21.93 -1.92
CA GLU A 61 2.76 22.64 -0.84
C GLU A 61 1.77 23.07 0.25
N ASN A 62 2.17 22.90 1.52
CA ASN A 62 1.46 23.39 2.70
C ASN A 62 -0.01 22.94 2.83
N GLN A 63 -0.25 21.63 2.64
CA GLN A 63 -1.55 21.01 2.87
C GLN A 63 -2.01 21.23 4.33
N LYS A 64 -3.20 21.82 4.55
CA LYS A 64 -3.69 22.17 5.89
C LYS A 64 -4.62 21.13 6.51
N PHE A 65 -5.03 20.11 5.75
CA PHE A 65 -6.00 19.10 6.19
C PHE A 65 -5.61 17.72 5.70
N ASN A 66 -6.07 16.69 6.39
CA ASN A 66 -6.00 15.32 5.92
C ASN A 66 -7.06 15.11 4.84
N THR A 67 -6.68 14.43 3.76
CA THR A 67 -7.59 14.05 2.69
C THR A 67 -7.36 12.59 2.30
N PHE A 68 -8.37 11.98 1.70
CA PHE A 68 -8.34 10.55 1.45
C PHE A 68 -8.82 10.21 0.04
N LEU A 69 -8.31 9.11 -0.50
CA LEU A 69 -8.89 8.40 -1.64
C LEU A 69 -9.83 7.34 -1.08
N CYS A 70 -11.12 7.56 -1.18
CA CYS A 70 -12.17 6.78 -0.56
C CYS A 70 -12.77 5.79 -1.55
N SER A 71 -12.93 4.51 -1.16
CA SER A 71 -13.70 3.57 -1.94
C SER A 71 -15.18 3.95 -1.95
N LYS A 72 -15.83 3.88 -3.12
CA LYS A 72 -17.30 4.06 -3.22
C LYS A 72 -18.08 2.88 -2.64
N LYS A 73 -17.41 1.74 -2.51
CA LYS A 73 -17.97 0.50 -1.97
C LYS A 73 -17.59 0.34 -0.50
N MET A 74 -18.50 -0.23 0.28
CA MET A 74 -18.25 -0.62 1.67
C MET A 74 -17.76 -2.07 1.74
N TYR A 75 -16.94 -2.37 2.75
CA TYR A 75 -16.34 -3.67 2.98
C TYR A 75 -16.53 -4.10 4.44
N LYS A 76 -16.74 -5.41 4.63
CA LYS A 76 -16.94 -6.02 5.94
C LYS A 76 -15.69 -6.79 6.38
N ASP A 77 -15.53 -8.03 5.93
CA ASP A 77 -14.39 -8.88 6.20
C ASP A 77 -13.49 -8.96 4.96
N PHE A 78 -12.20 -8.70 5.11
CA PHE A 78 -11.30 -8.67 3.96
C PHE A 78 -9.84 -8.91 4.35
N GLU A 79 -9.04 -9.20 3.35
CA GLU A 79 -7.59 -9.14 3.38
C GLU A 79 -7.12 -8.17 2.27
N LEU A 80 -6.23 -7.25 2.61
CA LEU A 80 -5.64 -6.28 1.69
C LEU A 80 -4.13 -6.34 1.84
N LYS A 81 -3.42 -6.54 0.73
CA LYS A 81 -1.95 -6.55 0.67
C LYS A 81 -1.48 -5.57 -0.39
N PHE A 82 -0.37 -4.94 -0.14
CA PHE A 82 0.26 -4.01 -1.09
C PHE A 82 1.72 -3.74 -0.70
N LYS A 83 2.45 -3.15 -1.64
CA LYS A 83 3.73 -2.52 -1.35
C LYS A 83 3.53 -1.02 -1.24
N VAL A 84 4.07 -0.42 -0.19
CA VAL A 84 3.97 1.02 0.05
C VAL A 84 5.35 1.66 0.16
N LYS A 85 5.51 2.80 -0.50
CA LYS A 85 6.64 3.70 -0.31
C LYS A 85 6.10 5.07 0.05
N LEU A 86 6.62 5.62 1.14
CA LEU A 86 6.26 6.93 1.66
C LEU A 86 7.47 7.84 1.58
N THR A 87 7.29 9.00 0.96
CA THR A 87 8.35 10.02 0.79
C THR A 87 7.85 11.33 1.38
N GLY A 88 8.65 11.94 2.23
CA GLY A 88 8.35 13.19 2.91
C GLY A 88 9.41 13.48 3.96
N THR A 89 9.38 14.66 4.57
CA THR A 89 10.34 15.08 5.60
C THR A 89 9.65 15.30 6.95
N GLY A 90 10.25 14.79 8.03
CA GLY A 90 9.71 14.92 9.39
C GLY A 90 8.33 14.29 9.53
N TRP A 91 7.38 15.02 10.09
CA TRP A 91 5.98 14.59 10.25
C TRP A 91 5.20 14.44 8.95
N THR A 92 5.80 14.82 7.81
CA THR A 92 5.14 14.87 6.51
C THR A 92 5.12 13.54 5.80
N GLY A 93 6.01 12.65 6.14
CA GLY A 93 5.92 11.27 5.73
C GLY A 93 4.92 10.51 6.60
N ASN A 94 3.63 10.89 6.58
CA ASN A 94 2.55 10.23 7.29
C ASN A 94 1.41 9.90 6.35
N SER A 95 1.01 8.65 6.35
CA SER A 95 -0.09 8.10 5.57
C SER A 95 -0.73 6.95 6.35
N GLY A 96 -1.74 6.33 5.78
CA GLY A 96 -2.40 5.18 6.37
C GLY A 96 -3.49 4.63 5.47
N VAL A 97 -4.02 3.48 5.86
CA VAL A 97 -5.20 2.88 5.25
C VAL A 97 -6.32 2.82 6.28
N GLN A 98 -7.35 3.59 6.03
CA GLN A 98 -8.60 3.52 6.79
C GLN A 98 -9.34 2.22 6.46
N VAL A 99 -9.87 1.56 7.48
CA VAL A 99 -10.62 0.30 7.35
C VAL A 99 -11.98 0.43 8.01
N ARG A 100 -13.04 0.03 7.30
CA ARG A 100 -14.44 0.13 7.78
C ARG A 100 -14.77 1.52 8.35
N SER A 101 -14.34 2.55 7.67
CA SER A 101 -14.46 3.94 8.09
C SER A 101 -15.59 4.65 7.37
N GLU A 102 -15.82 5.92 7.68
CA GLU A 102 -16.83 6.75 7.03
C GLU A 102 -16.31 8.15 6.73
N VAL A 103 -16.76 8.74 5.61
CA VAL A 103 -16.49 10.14 5.28
C VAL A 103 -17.34 11.03 6.18
N PHE A 104 -16.73 11.92 6.96
CA PHE A 104 -17.45 12.88 7.80
C PHE A 104 -17.40 14.32 7.26
N ASP A 105 -16.40 14.64 6.45
CA ASP A 105 -16.27 15.92 5.73
C ASP A 105 -16.11 15.64 4.24
N LYS A 106 -17.15 16.02 3.47
CA LYS A 106 -17.18 15.80 2.02
C LYS A 106 -16.37 16.83 1.24
N GLU A 107 -16.14 18.02 1.79
CA GLU A 107 -15.37 19.06 1.13
C GLU A 107 -13.91 18.67 1.00
N HIS A 108 -13.34 18.11 2.06
CA HIS A 108 -11.95 17.67 2.13
C HIS A 108 -11.78 16.17 1.92
N LEU A 109 -12.88 15.42 1.77
CA LEU A 109 -12.89 13.95 1.80
C LEU A 109 -12.16 13.43 3.04
N ALA A 110 -12.44 14.04 4.20
CA ALA A 110 -11.89 13.60 5.46
C ALA A 110 -12.69 12.42 6.04
N VAL A 111 -11.98 11.46 6.60
CA VAL A 111 -12.50 10.16 7.01
C VAL A 111 -12.28 9.98 8.51
N LYS A 112 -13.26 9.39 9.20
CA LYS A 112 -13.13 8.96 10.60
C LYS A 112 -13.30 7.45 10.71
N GLY A 113 -12.53 6.84 11.59
CA GLY A 113 -12.53 5.40 11.84
C GLY A 113 -11.16 4.82 12.12
N PRO A 114 -11.05 3.47 12.18
CA PRO A 114 -9.77 2.79 12.37
C PRO A 114 -8.84 2.95 11.17
N GLN A 115 -7.57 3.28 11.43
CA GLN A 115 -6.52 3.47 10.43
C GLN A 115 -5.31 2.57 10.73
N CYS A 116 -4.89 1.81 9.74
CA CYS A 116 -3.61 1.10 9.75
C CYS A 116 -2.52 2.10 9.33
N ASP A 117 -1.72 2.55 10.28
CA ASP A 117 -0.83 3.70 10.14
C ASP A 117 0.50 3.40 9.46
N MET A 118 1.02 4.43 8.79
CA MET A 118 2.32 4.45 8.12
C MET A 118 2.96 5.82 8.33
N GLY A 119 4.18 5.85 8.83
CA GLY A 119 4.95 7.08 9.02
C GLY A 119 5.48 7.25 10.43
N ALA A 120 6.63 7.90 10.57
CA ALA A 120 7.33 8.13 11.83
C ALA A 120 7.34 6.88 12.72
N GLU A 121 6.94 7.02 14.00
CA GLU A 121 6.83 5.92 14.97
C GLU A 121 5.53 5.10 14.85
N TYR A 122 4.63 5.43 13.91
CA TYR A 122 3.29 4.81 13.81
C TYR A 122 3.22 3.64 12.83
N TRP A 123 4.29 3.36 12.10
CA TRP A 123 4.30 2.23 11.17
C TRP A 123 3.76 0.94 11.78
N GLY A 124 2.74 0.38 11.14
CA GLY A 124 2.12 -0.87 11.59
C GLY A 124 1.20 -0.76 12.80
N SER A 125 0.94 0.44 13.32
CA SER A 125 0.00 0.69 14.41
C SER A 125 -1.45 0.73 13.90
N LEU A 126 -2.41 0.54 14.79
CA LEU A 126 -3.83 0.81 14.55
C LEU A 126 -4.21 2.08 15.31
N TYR A 127 -4.65 3.10 14.58
CA TYR A 127 -5.07 4.40 15.13
C TYR A 127 -6.55 4.65 14.84
N GLY A 128 -7.23 5.34 15.72
CA GLY A 128 -8.61 5.80 15.52
C GLY A 128 -8.64 7.25 15.05
N GLU A 129 -8.58 7.50 13.75
CA GLU A 129 -8.70 8.83 13.16
C GLU A 129 -10.07 9.42 13.47
N GLN A 130 -10.13 10.52 14.24
CA GLN A 130 -11.40 11.06 14.78
C GLN A 130 -12.28 9.97 15.46
N PHE A 131 -11.63 8.89 15.97
CA PHE A 131 -12.29 7.68 16.48
C PHE A 131 -11.71 7.21 17.83
N GLY A 132 -11.12 8.09 18.58
CA GLY A 132 -10.61 7.85 19.93
C GLY A 132 -9.08 7.75 20.05
N GLY A 133 -8.33 8.03 18.99
CA GLY A 133 -6.88 8.06 19.04
C GLY A 133 -6.22 6.68 18.97
N MET A 134 -5.05 6.49 19.56
CA MET A 134 -4.28 5.24 19.48
C MET A 134 -5.07 4.05 20.02
N MET A 135 -5.38 3.09 19.14
CA MET A 135 -6.04 1.83 19.49
C MET A 135 -5.01 0.77 19.86
N LYS A 136 -3.94 0.66 19.07
CA LYS A 136 -2.79 -0.23 19.35
C LYS A 136 -1.52 0.31 18.72
N GLN A 137 -0.54 0.61 19.57
CA GLN A 137 0.81 0.95 19.13
C GLN A 137 1.55 -0.32 18.69
N ALA A 138 2.15 -0.30 17.50
CA ALA A 138 3.05 -1.38 17.07
C ALA A 138 4.28 -1.49 17.98
N PRO A 139 4.78 -2.69 18.30
CA PRO A 139 6.00 -2.84 19.10
C PRO A 139 7.21 -2.21 18.38
N LYS A 140 7.87 -1.29 19.05
CA LYS A 140 8.96 -0.49 18.46
C LYS A 140 10.12 -1.34 17.95
N ASP A 141 10.49 -2.39 18.65
CA ASP A 141 11.54 -3.32 18.27
C ASP A 141 11.19 -4.09 17.00
N VAL A 142 9.92 -4.53 16.86
CA VAL A 142 9.41 -5.20 15.66
C VAL A 142 9.47 -4.24 14.46
N VAL A 143 8.99 -3.01 14.63
CA VAL A 143 9.00 -2.00 13.55
C VAL A 143 10.43 -1.65 13.15
N THR A 144 11.32 -1.43 14.13
CA THR A 144 12.73 -1.09 13.86
C THR A 144 13.44 -2.19 13.06
N LYS A 145 13.13 -3.45 13.34
CA LYS A 145 13.70 -4.60 12.61
C LYS A 145 13.09 -4.76 11.21
N ALA A 146 11.79 -4.53 11.08
CA ALA A 146 11.04 -4.82 9.86
C ALA A 146 11.12 -3.70 8.82
N LEU A 147 11.06 -2.42 9.25
CA LEU A 147 10.90 -1.27 8.36
C LEU A 147 12.13 -1.04 7.49
N LYS A 148 11.90 -0.96 6.17
CA LYS A 148 12.87 -0.53 5.17
C LYS A 148 12.66 0.95 4.87
N LYS A 149 13.47 1.78 5.51
CA LYS A 149 13.36 3.24 5.36
C LYS A 149 13.59 3.66 3.90
N ASP A 150 12.76 4.58 3.39
CA ASP A 150 12.84 5.15 2.04
C ASP A 150 12.72 4.11 0.89
N GLU A 151 12.31 2.87 1.21
CA GLU A 151 12.09 1.80 0.25
C GLU A 151 10.61 1.36 0.21
N PHE A 152 10.28 0.47 -0.72
CA PHE A 152 8.99 -0.21 -0.69
C PHE A 152 8.92 -1.25 0.43
N ASN A 153 7.89 -1.12 1.26
CA ASN A 153 7.57 -2.06 2.32
C ASN A 153 6.34 -2.89 1.95
N ASP A 154 6.39 -4.19 2.23
CA ASP A 154 5.22 -5.05 2.15
C ASP A 154 4.32 -4.75 3.34
N TYR A 155 3.05 -4.46 3.08
CA TYR A 155 2.06 -4.17 4.09
C TYR A 155 0.83 -5.07 3.89
N ALA A 156 0.39 -5.72 4.95
CA ALA A 156 -0.78 -6.59 4.91
C ALA A 156 -1.74 -6.26 6.05
N ILE A 157 -3.01 -6.14 5.70
CA ILE A 157 -4.12 -5.86 6.62
C ILE A 157 -5.14 -6.96 6.46
N LYS A 158 -5.59 -7.54 7.57
CA LYS A 158 -6.72 -8.47 7.59
C LYS A 158 -7.69 -8.03 8.67
N VAL A 159 -8.96 -7.92 8.30
CA VAL A 159 -10.06 -7.55 9.21
C VAL A 159 -11.16 -8.60 9.08
N VAL A 160 -11.46 -9.30 10.17
CA VAL A 160 -12.52 -10.31 10.24
C VAL A 160 -13.29 -10.17 11.56
N GLY A 161 -14.58 -9.86 11.50
CA GLY A 161 -15.35 -9.54 12.70
C GLY A 161 -14.73 -8.33 13.43
N LYS A 162 -14.32 -8.50 14.67
CA LYS A 162 -13.63 -7.48 15.47
C LYS A 162 -12.11 -7.61 15.41
N HIS A 163 -11.60 -8.69 14.81
CA HIS A 163 -10.18 -9.02 14.78
C HIS A 163 -9.45 -8.26 13.67
N VAL A 164 -8.33 -7.63 14.03
CA VAL A 164 -7.44 -6.93 13.10
C VAL A 164 -6.04 -7.52 13.18
N THR A 165 -5.52 -7.93 12.03
CA THR A 165 -4.11 -8.30 11.87
C THR A 165 -3.43 -7.30 10.96
N ILE A 166 -2.30 -6.72 11.39
CA ILE A 166 -1.42 -5.88 10.56
C ILE A 166 -0.03 -6.50 10.51
N LYS A 167 0.55 -6.55 9.31
CA LYS A 167 1.92 -7.02 9.10
C LYS A 167 2.72 -6.01 8.29
N LEU A 168 3.97 -5.79 8.73
CA LEU A 168 4.97 -4.97 8.05
C LEU A 168 6.15 -5.86 7.66
N ASN A 169 6.43 -6.00 6.36
CA ASN A 169 7.48 -6.87 5.82
C ASN A 169 7.48 -8.32 6.38
N GLY A 170 6.27 -8.86 6.59
CA GLY A 170 6.06 -10.20 7.14
C GLY A 170 5.97 -10.28 8.67
N GLU A 171 6.51 -9.30 9.40
CA GLU A 171 6.43 -9.24 10.87
C GLU A 171 5.04 -8.74 11.31
N THR A 172 4.43 -9.41 12.27
CA THR A 172 3.12 -9.04 12.83
C THR A 172 3.28 -7.89 13.82
N THR A 173 2.57 -6.79 13.59
CA THR A 173 2.60 -5.59 14.44
C THR A 173 1.32 -5.40 15.26
N VAL A 174 0.18 -5.89 14.75
CA VAL A 174 -1.10 -5.95 15.44
C VAL A 174 -1.75 -7.31 15.15
N ASP A 175 -2.32 -7.95 16.15
CA ASP A 175 -3.05 -9.22 16.02
C ASP A 175 -3.97 -9.43 17.23
N GLU A 176 -5.10 -8.68 17.26
CA GLU A 176 -6.04 -8.74 18.39
C GLU A 176 -7.45 -8.25 18.04
N ASP A 177 -8.39 -8.46 18.95
CA ASP A 177 -9.78 -8.02 18.85
C ASP A 177 -9.96 -6.60 19.37
N PHE A 178 -10.77 -5.80 18.66
CA PHE A 178 -11.12 -4.42 19.03
C PHE A 178 -12.63 -4.28 19.19
N GLU A 179 -13.09 -4.07 20.42
CA GLU A 179 -14.52 -3.99 20.75
C GLU A 179 -15.27 -2.89 19.98
N LYS A 180 -14.60 -1.78 19.68
CA LYS A 180 -15.15 -0.64 18.94
C LYS A 180 -15.02 -0.76 17.42
N MET A 181 -14.53 -1.92 16.89
CA MET A 181 -14.38 -2.09 15.45
C MET A 181 -15.71 -1.99 14.72
N PRO A 182 -15.88 -1.09 13.73
CA PRO A 182 -17.11 -1.01 12.94
C PRO A 182 -17.38 -2.32 12.20
N ALA A 183 -18.68 -2.66 12.01
CA ALA A 183 -19.07 -3.90 11.32
C ALA A 183 -18.72 -3.88 9.84
N GLU A 184 -18.84 -2.72 9.20
CA GLU A 184 -18.54 -2.45 7.79
C GLU A 184 -18.26 -0.96 7.57
N GLY A 185 -17.68 -0.59 6.45
CA GLY A 185 -17.42 0.78 6.06
C GLY A 185 -16.50 0.85 4.84
N ILE A 186 -16.13 2.05 4.45
CA ILE A 186 -15.20 2.26 3.33
C ILE A 186 -13.77 1.88 3.70
N ILE A 187 -12.97 1.64 2.67
CA ILE A 187 -11.51 1.63 2.75
C ILE A 187 -11.02 2.93 2.11
N ALA A 188 -10.06 3.61 2.75
CA ALA A 188 -9.52 4.83 2.19
C ALA A 188 -8.00 4.95 2.42
N PHE A 189 -7.30 5.51 1.45
CA PHE A 189 -5.86 5.80 1.51
C PHE A 189 -5.66 7.26 1.91
N GLN A 190 -4.77 7.54 2.86
CA GLN A 190 -4.57 8.87 3.42
C GLN A 190 -3.46 9.66 2.73
N LEU A 191 -3.68 10.96 2.60
CA LEU A 191 -2.67 12.01 2.49
C LEU A 191 -2.79 12.92 3.70
N HIS A 192 -1.75 12.92 4.53
CA HIS A 192 -1.72 13.74 5.75
C HIS A 192 -1.44 15.21 5.44
N GLY A 193 -2.09 16.10 6.17
CA GLY A 193 -1.80 17.52 6.12
C GLY A 193 -0.39 17.85 6.59
N GLY A 194 0.21 18.89 6.02
CA GLY A 194 1.57 19.31 6.36
C GLY A 194 2.39 19.65 5.12
N PRO A 195 3.73 19.62 5.24
CA PRO A 195 4.63 19.80 4.11
C PRO A 195 4.44 18.74 3.01
N PRO A 196 4.97 18.97 1.80
CA PRO A 196 4.77 18.08 0.67
C PRO A 196 5.18 16.64 0.97
N MET A 197 4.33 15.69 0.59
CA MET A 197 4.58 14.26 0.69
C MET A 197 4.09 13.53 -0.56
N GLU A 198 4.64 12.36 -0.79
CA GLU A 198 4.17 11.41 -1.79
C GLU A 198 4.07 10.02 -1.18
N VAL A 199 3.01 9.32 -1.51
CA VAL A 199 2.82 7.91 -1.16
C VAL A 199 2.46 7.11 -2.41
N VAL A 200 3.09 5.95 -2.56
CA VAL A 200 2.86 5.04 -3.68
C VAL A 200 2.40 3.69 -3.13
N PHE A 201 1.21 3.24 -3.53
CA PHE A 201 0.69 1.91 -3.24
C PHE A 201 0.67 1.08 -4.52
N LYS A 202 1.44 -0.02 -4.57
CA LYS A 202 1.52 -0.90 -5.73
C LYS A 202 1.34 -2.37 -5.37
N ASN A 203 1.12 -3.22 -6.39
CA ASN A 203 0.88 -4.64 -6.22
C ASN A 203 -0.28 -4.88 -5.23
N ILE A 204 -1.37 -4.14 -5.44
CA ILE A 204 -2.55 -4.17 -4.56
C ILE A 204 -3.31 -5.48 -4.81
N GLU A 205 -3.40 -6.30 -3.78
CA GLU A 205 -4.16 -7.54 -3.75
C GLU A 205 -5.28 -7.41 -2.72
N PHE A 206 -6.50 -7.67 -3.14
CA PHE A 206 -7.68 -7.60 -2.27
C PHE A 206 -8.46 -8.90 -2.32
N LYS A 207 -8.84 -9.39 -1.16
CA LYS A 207 -9.71 -10.57 -1.00
C LYS A 207 -10.88 -10.22 -0.11
N ASP A 208 -12.10 -10.24 -0.66
CA ASP A 208 -13.34 -10.16 0.12
C ASP A 208 -13.55 -11.50 0.84
N LEU A 209 -13.57 -11.48 2.16
CA LEU A 209 -13.77 -12.64 3.02
C LEU A 209 -15.22 -12.77 3.53
N SER A 210 -16.07 -11.78 3.25
CA SER A 210 -17.50 -11.82 3.60
C SER A 210 -18.32 -12.66 2.63
N LYS A 211 -17.80 -12.91 1.44
CA LYS A 211 -18.44 -13.79 0.44
C LYS A 211 -18.01 -15.24 0.69
N LYS A 212 -18.98 -16.09 0.98
CA LYS A 212 -18.83 -17.55 1.00
C LYS A 212 -19.09 -18.11 -0.38
#